data_fd6d3addd264fff4b8956f0a7c840291
#
_entry.id   fd6d3addd264fff4b8956f0a7c840291
#
_cell.length_a   1.000
_cell.length_b   1.000
_cell.length_c   1.000
_cell.angle_alpha   90.00
_cell.angle_beta   90.00
_cell.angle_gamma   90.00
#
_symmetry.space_group_name_H-M   'P 1'
#
loop_
_entity.id
_entity.type
_entity.pdbx_description
1 polymer ?
#
loop_
_entity_poly.entity_id
_entity_poly.type
_entity_poly.pdbx_seq_one_letter_code
_entity_poly.pdbx_strand_id
1 'polypeptide(L)'
;MTKVKICGIKDLNDAISAVDCGADAIGFVFAKSIRKVSKEKARAIIRKLPPFVTTVGLFVNETAENIEAARRFCGLDAIQLHGDEQPNIINKLKDIKTIKAFRIQNEKDISPIRKYKPNAILLDGYSENQMGGTGTSFDWKIVKKLKTSIPIIVAGGLTHLNVSQAIKTVN
;
A
#
# COMPACT_ATOMS: atom_id res chain seq x y z
N MET A 1 3.72 -18.25 -3.07
CA MET A 1 2.80 -17.68 -4.09
C MET A 1 2.78 -16.18 -3.92
N THR A 2 2.97 -15.42 -4.99
CA THR A 2 2.95 -13.94 -4.96
C THR A 2 1.54 -13.44 -4.71
N LYS A 3 1.37 -12.45 -3.82
CA LYS A 3 0.11 -11.79 -3.53
C LYS A 3 -0.01 -10.49 -4.32
N VAL A 4 -1.21 -10.17 -4.80
CA VAL A 4 -1.47 -9.01 -5.65
C VAL A 4 -2.44 -8.06 -4.96
N LYS A 5 -2.06 -6.77 -4.87
CA LYS A 5 -2.92 -5.69 -4.39
C LYS A 5 -3.17 -4.69 -5.51
N ILE A 6 -4.44 -4.42 -5.81
CA ILE A 6 -4.85 -3.34 -6.72
C ILE A 6 -5.27 -2.12 -5.90
N CYS A 7 -4.63 -0.97 -6.13
CA CYS A 7 -4.76 0.22 -5.29
C CYS A 7 -5.33 1.42 -6.05
N GLY A 8 -6.22 2.16 -5.37
CA GLY A 8 -6.86 3.35 -5.92
C GLY A 8 -8.22 3.08 -6.53
N ILE A 9 -8.89 2.06 -6.05
CA ILE A 9 -10.27 1.72 -6.43
C ILE A 9 -11.22 2.83 -6.00
N LYS A 10 -12.11 3.24 -6.92
CA LYS A 10 -13.10 4.28 -6.70
C LYS A 10 -14.55 3.85 -6.91
N ASP A 11 -14.79 2.72 -7.52
CA ASP A 11 -16.14 2.19 -7.75
C ASP A 11 -16.20 0.66 -7.61
N LEU A 12 -17.43 0.13 -7.58
CA LEU A 12 -17.66 -1.28 -7.33
C LEU A 12 -17.25 -2.15 -8.53
N ASN A 13 -17.44 -1.67 -9.76
CA ASN A 13 -17.14 -2.47 -10.95
C ASN A 13 -15.64 -2.71 -11.07
N ASP A 14 -14.83 -1.67 -10.84
CA ASP A 14 -13.37 -1.80 -10.78
C ASP A 14 -12.93 -2.76 -9.67
N ALA A 15 -13.58 -2.68 -8.48
CA ALA A 15 -13.27 -3.56 -7.37
C ALA A 15 -13.55 -5.04 -7.70
N ILE A 16 -14.73 -5.34 -8.24
CA ILE A 16 -15.13 -6.70 -8.63
C ILE A 16 -14.22 -7.22 -9.75
N SER A 17 -13.99 -6.41 -10.80
CA SER A 17 -13.09 -6.78 -11.90
C SER A 17 -11.68 -7.13 -11.40
N ALA A 18 -11.13 -6.36 -10.46
CA ALA A 18 -9.83 -6.65 -9.87
C ALA A 18 -9.83 -7.99 -9.11
N VAL A 19 -10.89 -8.26 -8.34
CA VAL A 19 -11.05 -9.51 -7.58
C VAL A 19 -11.22 -10.71 -8.52
N ASP A 20 -12.05 -10.59 -9.55
CA ASP A 20 -12.28 -11.65 -10.55
C ASP A 20 -11.00 -11.97 -11.33
N CYS A 21 -10.12 -10.97 -11.51
CA CYS A 21 -8.77 -11.15 -12.07
C CYS A 21 -7.75 -11.69 -11.04
N GLY A 22 -8.16 -12.03 -9.83
CA GLY A 22 -7.32 -12.69 -8.82
C GLY A 22 -6.58 -11.75 -7.88
N ALA A 23 -7.04 -10.51 -7.68
CA ALA A 23 -6.46 -9.64 -6.65
C ALA A 23 -6.76 -10.17 -5.23
N ASP A 24 -5.70 -10.32 -4.41
CA ASP A 24 -5.79 -10.71 -3.00
C ASP A 24 -6.19 -9.54 -2.10
N ALA A 25 -5.94 -8.31 -2.55
CA ALA A 25 -6.22 -7.10 -1.78
C ALA A 25 -6.65 -5.92 -2.66
N ILE A 26 -7.53 -5.09 -2.10
CA ILE A 26 -8.07 -3.88 -2.72
C ILE A 26 -7.72 -2.67 -1.86
N GLY A 27 -7.14 -1.63 -2.50
CA GLY A 27 -6.71 -0.41 -1.81
C GLY A 27 -7.60 0.80 -2.12
N PHE A 28 -7.97 1.55 -1.06
CA PHE A 28 -8.76 2.77 -1.11
C PHE A 28 -7.89 3.97 -0.68
N VAL A 29 -7.82 5.02 -1.48
CA VAL A 29 -7.00 6.21 -1.19
C VAL A 29 -7.84 7.27 -0.49
N PHE A 30 -7.48 7.60 0.77
CA PHE A 30 -8.14 8.66 1.54
C PHE A 30 -7.35 9.98 1.54
N ALA A 31 -6.13 9.97 1.01
CA ALA A 31 -5.30 11.15 0.85
C ALA A 31 -5.66 11.97 -0.41
N LYS A 32 -5.16 13.22 -0.49
CA LYS A 32 -5.32 14.06 -1.69
C LYS A 32 -4.69 13.37 -2.91
N SER A 33 -5.53 13.00 -3.87
CA SER A 33 -5.13 12.28 -5.09
C SER A 33 -6.28 12.27 -6.10
N ILE A 34 -5.99 12.09 -7.39
CA ILE A 34 -7.00 11.82 -8.42
C ILE A 34 -7.76 10.50 -8.18
N ARG A 35 -7.17 9.59 -7.36
CA ARG A 35 -7.76 8.31 -6.95
C ARG A 35 -8.44 8.37 -5.59
N LYS A 36 -8.61 9.56 -5.00
CA LYS A 36 -9.28 9.70 -3.71
C LYS A 36 -10.72 9.21 -3.77
N VAL A 37 -11.15 8.50 -2.73
CA VAL A 37 -12.52 8.04 -2.51
C VAL A 37 -13.03 8.53 -1.15
N SER A 38 -14.33 8.80 -1.02
CA SER A 38 -14.92 9.11 0.28
C SER A 38 -15.03 7.86 1.16
N LYS A 39 -15.09 8.05 2.48
CA LYS A 39 -15.26 6.95 3.45
C LYS A 39 -16.58 6.20 3.22
N GLU A 40 -17.65 6.92 2.91
CA GLU A 40 -18.98 6.38 2.63
C GLU A 40 -18.95 5.48 1.39
N LYS A 41 -18.32 5.96 0.31
CA LYS A 41 -18.22 5.18 -0.94
C LYS A 41 -17.33 3.97 -0.76
N ALA A 42 -16.19 4.09 -0.08
CA ALA A 42 -15.32 2.97 0.24
C ALA A 42 -16.08 1.90 1.06
N ARG A 43 -16.79 2.31 2.12
CA ARG A 43 -17.64 1.42 2.93
C ARG A 43 -18.68 0.70 2.11
N ALA A 44 -19.37 1.41 1.19
CA ALA A 44 -20.39 0.81 0.34
C ALA A 44 -19.81 -0.25 -0.62
N ILE A 45 -18.58 -0.03 -1.12
CA ILE A 45 -17.84 -1.01 -1.95
C ILE A 45 -17.42 -2.20 -1.10
N ILE A 46 -16.76 -1.98 0.04
CA ILE A 46 -16.22 -3.01 0.93
C ILE A 46 -17.30 -4.02 1.34
N ARG A 47 -18.52 -3.55 1.66
CA ARG A 47 -19.63 -4.42 2.05
C ARG A 47 -20.12 -5.38 0.96
N LYS A 48 -19.70 -5.15 -0.29
CA LYS A 48 -20.09 -5.97 -1.45
C LYS A 48 -18.95 -6.85 -1.96
N LEU A 49 -17.73 -6.73 -1.37
CA LEU A 49 -16.61 -7.58 -1.73
C LEU A 49 -16.77 -9.01 -1.18
N PRO A 50 -16.23 -10.02 -1.87
CA PRO A 50 -16.12 -11.38 -1.33
C PRO A 50 -15.32 -11.42 -0.02
N PRO A 51 -15.58 -12.40 0.87
CA PRO A 51 -15.04 -12.44 2.23
C PRO A 51 -13.52 -12.63 2.32
N PHE A 52 -12.86 -13.15 1.29
CA PHE A 52 -11.40 -13.42 1.31
C PHE A 52 -10.56 -12.35 0.60
N VAL A 53 -11.12 -11.16 0.41
CA VAL A 53 -10.40 -10.00 -0.17
C VAL A 53 -9.99 -9.05 0.94
N THR A 54 -8.68 -8.83 1.09
CA THR A 54 -8.15 -7.88 2.07
C THR A 54 -8.39 -6.44 1.64
N THR A 55 -9.00 -5.64 2.51
CA THR A 55 -9.26 -4.21 2.27
C THR A 55 -8.23 -3.33 2.94
N VAL A 56 -7.61 -2.42 2.17
CA VAL A 56 -6.49 -1.59 2.62
C VAL A 56 -6.83 -0.11 2.46
N GLY A 57 -6.78 0.67 3.54
CA GLY A 57 -6.90 2.13 3.50
C GLY A 57 -5.54 2.80 3.38
N LEU A 58 -5.33 3.64 2.37
CA LEU A 58 -4.11 4.42 2.19
C LEU A 58 -4.29 5.83 2.74
N PHE A 59 -3.38 6.23 3.62
CA PHE A 59 -3.31 7.53 4.27
C PHE A 59 -1.93 8.18 4.05
N VAL A 60 -1.89 9.50 4.09
CA VAL A 60 -0.66 10.31 3.95
C VAL A 60 -0.66 11.36 5.05
N ASN A 61 0.28 11.27 5.99
CA ASN A 61 0.49 12.21 7.09
C ASN A 61 -0.79 12.49 7.92
N GLU A 62 -1.63 11.46 8.11
CA GLU A 62 -2.88 11.54 8.87
C GLU A 62 -2.63 11.14 10.33
N THR A 63 -3.47 11.61 11.25
CA THR A 63 -3.39 11.25 12.67
C THR A 63 -3.83 9.82 12.92
N ALA A 64 -3.31 9.18 13.98
CA ALA A 64 -3.69 7.82 14.34
C ALA A 64 -5.19 7.71 14.67
N GLU A 65 -5.75 8.74 15.31
CA GLU A 65 -7.15 8.84 15.70
C GLU A 65 -8.07 8.86 14.46
N ASN A 66 -7.72 9.67 13.45
CA ASN A 66 -8.48 9.77 12.20
C ASN A 66 -8.36 8.50 11.35
N ILE A 67 -7.17 7.87 11.34
CA ILE A 67 -6.93 6.58 10.67
C ILE A 67 -7.83 5.52 11.30
N GLU A 68 -7.83 5.41 12.63
CA GLU A 68 -8.63 4.41 13.34
C GLU A 68 -10.13 4.63 13.15
N ALA A 69 -10.59 5.89 13.22
CA ALA A 69 -11.98 6.24 12.95
C ALA A 69 -12.40 5.83 11.52
N ALA A 70 -11.55 6.11 10.51
CA ALA A 70 -11.81 5.71 9.14
C ALA A 70 -11.82 4.18 8.97
N ARG A 71 -10.87 3.47 9.61
CA ARG A 71 -10.79 2.02 9.59
C ARG A 71 -12.07 1.38 10.13
N ARG A 72 -12.51 1.79 11.31
CA ARG A 72 -13.74 1.27 11.94
C ARG A 72 -14.97 1.59 11.10
N PHE A 73 -15.09 2.83 10.63
CA PHE A 73 -16.23 3.25 9.82
C PHE A 73 -16.34 2.46 8.51
N CYS A 74 -15.23 2.27 7.80
CA CYS A 74 -15.23 1.58 6.50
C CYS A 74 -15.20 0.06 6.63
N GLY A 75 -14.68 -0.50 7.73
CA GLY A 75 -14.41 -1.92 7.89
C GLY A 75 -13.12 -2.35 7.18
N LEU A 76 -12.03 -1.55 7.30
CA LEU A 76 -10.76 -1.87 6.67
C LEU A 76 -10.00 -2.94 7.49
N ASP A 77 -9.36 -3.88 6.78
CA ASP A 77 -8.53 -4.93 7.38
C ASP A 77 -7.11 -4.46 7.68
N ALA A 78 -6.56 -3.57 6.86
CA ALA A 78 -5.21 -3.06 7.01
C ALA A 78 -5.11 -1.57 6.63
N ILE A 79 -4.03 -0.93 7.11
CA ILE A 79 -3.72 0.47 6.86
C ILE A 79 -2.39 0.57 6.13
N GLN A 80 -2.34 1.39 5.07
CA GLN A 80 -1.11 1.76 4.39
C GLN A 80 -0.76 3.22 4.69
N LEU A 81 0.37 3.44 5.34
CA LEU A 81 0.96 4.75 5.63
C LEU A 81 1.90 5.11 4.49
N HIS A 82 1.55 6.12 3.69
CA HIS A 82 2.24 6.46 2.43
C HIS A 82 2.84 7.88 2.42
N GLY A 83 2.90 8.52 3.58
CA GLY A 83 3.53 9.82 3.78
C GLY A 83 4.89 9.71 4.45
N ASP A 84 5.25 10.78 5.16
CA ASP A 84 6.50 10.89 5.92
C ASP A 84 6.27 10.65 7.42
N GLU A 85 5.28 9.79 7.73
CA GLU A 85 4.90 9.47 9.11
C GLU A 85 6.09 8.91 9.88
N GLN A 86 6.27 9.42 11.10
CA GLN A 86 7.34 8.98 12.00
C GLN A 86 7.08 7.56 12.55
N PRO A 87 8.12 6.80 12.95
CA PRO A 87 7.97 5.42 13.44
C PRO A 87 6.98 5.24 14.61
N ASN A 88 6.79 6.27 15.43
CA ASN A 88 5.91 6.22 16.61
C ASN A 88 4.42 6.05 16.25
N ILE A 89 3.99 6.43 15.04
CA ILE A 89 2.60 6.23 14.63
C ILE A 89 2.24 4.74 14.56
N ILE A 90 3.19 3.88 14.19
CA ILE A 90 2.97 2.42 14.12
C ILE A 90 2.64 1.88 15.53
N ASN A 91 3.32 2.39 16.56
CA ASN A 91 3.04 2.00 17.95
C ASN A 91 1.63 2.41 18.40
N LYS A 92 1.12 3.55 17.92
CA LYS A 92 -0.26 4.00 18.18
C LYS A 92 -1.30 3.14 17.46
N LEU A 93 -0.91 2.51 16.36
CA LEU A 93 -1.76 1.63 15.51
C LEU A 93 -1.45 0.13 15.74
N LYS A 94 -0.90 -0.26 16.91
CA LYS A 94 -0.37 -1.61 17.20
C LYS A 94 -1.39 -2.75 17.01
N ASP A 95 -2.68 -2.45 17.19
CA ASP A 95 -3.76 -3.44 17.06
C ASP A 95 -4.30 -3.55 15.63
N ILE A 96 -3.65 -2.86 14.67
CA ILE A 96 -4.04 -2.80 13.27
C ILE A 96 -2.88 -3.28 12.41
N LYS A 97 -3.17 -4.10 11.39
CA LYS A 97 -2.17 -4.46 10.39
C LYS A 97 -1.74 -3.22 9.61
N THR A 98 -0.47 -2.85 9.74
CA THR A 98 0.09 -1.66 9.10
C THR A 98 1.08 -2.04 8.00
N ILE A 99 0.96 -1.35 6.88
CA ILE A 99 1.91 -1.36 5.76
C ILE A 99 2.57 0.03 5.74
N LYS A 100 3.89 0.12 5.88
CA LYS A 100 4.59 1.40 5.72
C LYS A 100 5.22 1.46 4.33
N ALA A 101 4.84 2.47 3.57
CA ALA A 101 5.41 2.74 2.26
C ALA A 101 6.65 3.64 2.37
N PHE A 102 7.66 3.33 1.55
CA PHE A 102 8.88 4.10 1.39
C PHE A 102 9.11 4.36 -0.09
N ARG A 103 9.44 5.61 -0.41
CA ARG A 103 9.84 6.00 -1.75
C ARG A 103 11.30 5.67 -1.96
N ILE A 104 11.60 4.90 -3.00
CA ILE A 104 12.95 4.40 -3.29
C ILE A 104 13.43 5.01 -4.60
N GLN A 105 14.53 5.74 -4.53
CA GLN A 105 15.28 6.24 -5.66
C GLN A 105 16.63 5.53 -5.79
N ASN A 106 17.28 5.29 -4.66
CA ASN A 106 18.59 4.65 -4.59
C ASN A 106 18.80 3.89 -3.27
N GLU A 107 19.96 3.25 -3.11
CA GLU A 107 20.27 2.40 -1.95
C GLU A 107 20.28 3.15 -0.59
N LYS A 108 20.53 4.46 -0.58
CA LYS A 108 20.56 5.24 0.67
C LYS A 108 19.17 5.30 1.32
N ASP A 109 18.13 5.16 0.52
CA ASP A 109 16.73 5.22 0.98
C ASP A 109 16.33 4.00 1.81
N ILE A 110 17.14 2.92 1.80
CA ILE A 110 16.90 1.72 2.61
C ILE A 110 17.26 1.93 4.09
N SER A 111 18.28 2.74 4.38
CA SER A 111 18.80 2.91 5.74
C SER A 111 17.73 3.33 6.77
N PRO A 112 16.85 4.31 6.48
CA PRO A 112 15.81 4.74 7.41
C PRO A 112 14.75 3.67 7.70
N ILE A 113 14.54 2.70 6.78
CA ILE A 113 13.50 1.67 6.90
C ILE A 113 13.66 0.83 8.17
N ARG A 114 14.89 0.58 8.60
CA ARG A 114 15.21 -0.22 9.79
C ARG A 114 14.64 0.33 11.11
N LYS A 115 14.28 1.61 11.14
CA LYS A 115 13.67 2.27 12.30
C LYS A 115 12.19 1.92 12.47
N TYR A 116 11.57 1.35 11.43
CA TYR A 116 10.14 1.05 11.39
C TYR A 116 9.90 -0.44 11.61
N LYS A 117 8.82 -0.76 12.31
CA LYS A 117 8.39 -2.14 12.57
C LYS A 117 6.92 -2.35 12.17
N PRO A 118 6.56 -2.15 10.89
CA PRO A 118 5.22 -2.44 10.40
C PRO A 118 5.01 -3.95 10.21
N ASN A 119 3.78 -4.36 9.88
CA ASN A 119 3.49 -5.74 9.48
C ASN A 119 3.97 -6.05 8.05
N ALA A 120 4.10 -5.02 7.19
CA ALA A 120 4.73 -5.14 5.88
C ALA A 120 5.38 -3.81 5.47
N ILE A 121 6.44 -3.89 4.66
CA ILE A 121 7.13 -2.76 4.04
C ILE A 121 6.72 -2.70 2.58
N LEU A 122 6.26 -1.53 2.12
CA LEU A 122 6.00 -1.29 0.71
C LEU A 122 7.10 -0.38 0.15
N LEU A 123 7.73 -0.81 -0.93
CA LEU A 123 8.74 -0.04 -1.67
C LEU A 123 8.10 0.49 -2.95
N ASP A 124 8.01 1.81 -3.08
CA ASP A 124 7.41 2.50 -4.24
C ASP A 124 8.47 3.29 -5.01
N GLY A 125 8.40 3.27 -6.34
CA GLY A 125 9.30 4.06 -7.17
C GLY A 125 9.17 5.56 -6.89
N TYR A 126 10.30 6.25 -6.77
CA TYR A 126 10.33 7.70 -6.53
C TYR A 126 9.98 8.47 -7.81
N SER A 127 9.19 9.54 -7.65
CA SER A 127 9.01 10.58 -8.66
C SER A 127 8.93 11.94 -7.97
N GLU A 128 9.64 12.92 -8.50
CA GLU A 128 9.74 14.26 -7.91
C GLU A 128 8.40 15.01 -7.82
N ASN A 129 7.45 14.68 -8.69
CA ASN A 129 6.24 15.48 -8.87
C ASN A 129 4.95 14.90 -8.25
N GLN A 130 4.96 13.67 -7.67
CA GLN A 130 3.75 13.06 -7.12
C GLN A 130 4.02 12.11 -5.94
N MET A 131 3.19 12.15 -4.92
CA MET A 131 3.16 11.16 -3.83
C MET A 131 2.46 9.88 -4.30
N GLY A 132 3.21 9.00 -4.99
CA GLY A 132 2.75 7.69 -5.46
C GLY A 132 2.00 7.70 -6.80
N GLY A 133 2.00 6.57 -7.48
CA GLY A 133 1.28 6.36 -8.74
C GLY A 133 1.90 6.98 -9.99
N THR A 134 3.19 7.26 -9.98
CA THR A 134 3.92 7.99 -11.02
C THR A 134 4.31 7.14 -12.23
N GLY A 135 4.16 5.82 -12.14
CA GLY A 135 4.56 4.91 -13.20
C GLY A 135 6.08 4.70 -13.33
N THR A 136 6.88 5.28 -12.42
CA THR A 136 8.34 5.11 -12.42
C THR A 136 8.73 3.88 -11.60
N SER A 137 9.47 2.95 -12.18
CA SER A 137 10.06 1.82 -11.46
C SER A 137 11.45 2.20 -10.92
N PHE A 138 11.83 1.62 -9.78
CA PHE A 138 13.19 1.69 -9.25
C PHE A 138 13.95 0.39 -9.58
N ASP A 139 15.26 0.37 -9.33
CA ASP A 139 16.04 -0.88 -9.47
C ASP A 139 15.62 -1.89 -8.37
N TRP A 140 14.83 -2.88 -8.74
CA TRP A 140 14.31 -3.90 -7.81
C TRP A 140 15.42 -4.73 -7.14
N LYS A 141 16.66 -4.74 -7.65
CA LYS A 141 17.80 -5.38 -6.98
C LYS A 141 18.09 -4.78 -5.60
N ILE A 142 17.69 -3.53 -5.39
CA ILE A 142 17.79 -2.84 -4.10
C ILE A 142 17.04 -3.61 -2.99
N VAL A 143 15.93 -4.28 -3.33
CA VAL A 143 15.13 -5.08 -2.38
C VAL A 143 16.00 -6.14 -1.68
N LYS A 144 16.91 -6.79 -2.41
CA LYS A 144 17.79 -7.84 -1.86
C LYS A 144 18.81 -7.31 -0.82
N LYS A 145 19.04 -6.00 -0.82
CA LYS A 145 19.92 -5.33 0.16
C LYS A 145 19.20 -4.99 1.47
N LEU A 146 17.86 -5.01 1.47
CA LEU A 146 17.06 -4.80 2.66
C LEU A 146 17.01 -6.09 3.49
N LYS A 147 17.98 -6.23 4.42
CA LYS A 147 18.03 -7.36 5.35
C LYS A 147 16.93 -7.21 6.39
N THR A 148 15.77 -7.84 6.18
CA THR A 148 14.61 -7.80 7.08
C THR A 148 13.84 -9.11 6.99
N SER A 149 13.18 -9.50 8.10
CA SER A 149 12.18 -10.57 8.13
C SER A 149 10.75 -10.06 7.87
N ILE A 150 10.57 -8.74 7.78
CA ILE A 150 9.26 -8.14 7.52
C ILE A 150 8.91 -8.36 6.05
N PRO A 151 7.68 -8.83 5.72
CA PRO A 151 7.23 -9.00 4.35
C PRO A 151 7.39 -7.74 3.50
N ILE A 152 7.86 -7.89 2.27
CA ILE A 152 8.09 -6.78 1.33
C ILE A 152 7.02 -6.78 0.24
N ILE A 153 6.48 -5.61 -0.05
CA ILE A 153 5.57 -5.34 -1.16
C ILE A 153 6.31 -4.41 -2.12
N VAL A 154 6.35 -4.75 -3.39
CA VAL A 154 6.92 -3.89 -4.44
C VAL A 154 5.80 -3.17 -5.16
N ALA A 155 5.97 -1.87 -5.35
CA ALA A 155 5.05 -1.00 -6.07
C ALA A 155 5.85 0.00 -6.93
N GLY A 156 5.14 0.89 -7.62
CA GLY A 156 5.73 1.90 -8.50
C GLY A 156 6.09 1.34 -9.88
N GLY A 157 5.44 1.86 -10.91
CA GLY A 157 5.72 1.55 -12.30
C GLY A 157 5.51 0.10 -12.73
N LEU A 158 4.81 -0.71 -11.95
CA LEU A 158 4.48 -2.08 -12.34
C LEU A 158 3.42 -2.09 -13.46
N THR A 159 3.70 -2.87 -14.50
CA THR A 159 2.84 -3.07 -15.66
C THR A 159 2.78 -4.55 -16.01
N HIS A 160 1.87 -4.94 -16.91
CA HIS A 160 1.82 -6.30 -17.44
C HIS A 160 3.11 -6.73 -18.16
N LEU A 161 3.91 -5.76 -18.65
CA LEU A 161 5.17 -6.04 -19.36
C LEU A 161 6.34 -6.31 -18.40
N ASN A 162 6.32 -5.76 -17.18
CA ASN A 162 7.47 -5.80 -16.28
C ASN A 162 7.24 -6.54 -14.95
N VAL A 163 5.99 -6.81 -14.56
CA VAL A 163 5.66 -7.43 -13.27
C VAL A 163 6.28 -8.81 -13.10
N SER A 164 6.37 -9.61 -14.15
CA SER A 164 7.01 -10.92 -14.10
C SER A 164 8.52 -10.82 -13.78
N GLN A 165 9.19 -9.80 -14.34
CA GLN A 165 10.60 -9.54 -14.03
C GLN A 165 10.77 -9.03 -12.60
N ALA A 166 9.88 -8.14 -12.12
CA ALA A 166 9.88 -7.67 -10.74
C ALA A 166 9.79 -8.86 -9.76
N ILE A 167 8.84 -9.77 -9.96
CA ILE A 167 8.66 -10.98 -9.12
C ILE A 167 9.94 -11.83 -9.11
N LYS A 168 10.53 -12.12 -10.29
CA LYS A 168 11.77 -12.92 -10.40
C LYS A 168 12.96 -12.25 -9.71
N THR A 169 13.00 -10.93 -9.69
CA THR A 169 14.13 -10.17 -9.11
C THR A 169 14.06 -10.12 -7.60
N VAL A 170 12.86 -10.05 -7.01
CA VAL A 170 12.70 -9.85 -5.55
C VAL A 170 12.52 -11.16 -4.76
N ASN A 171 12.16 -12.27 -5.42
CA ASN A 171 12.18 -13.60 -4.86
C ASN A 171 13.59 -14.21 -5.00
#